data_704f012174301a69d2e123b8c116b987
#
_entry.id   704f012174301a69d2e123b8c116b987
#
_cell.length_a   1.000
_cell.length_b   1.000
_cell.length_c   1.000
_cell.angle_alpha   90.00
_cell.angle_beta   90.00
_cell.angle_gamma   90.00
#
_symmetry.space_group_name_H-M   'P 1'
#
loop_
_entity.id
_entity.type
_entity.pdbx_description
1 polymer ?
#
loop_
_entity_poly.entity_id
_entity_poly.type
_entity_poly.pdbx_seq_one_letter_code
_entity_poly.pdbx_strand_id
1 'polypeptide(L)'
;VVLHVCGVLDDTARTKSGRALPQLQIDVPQNIADNYRELLAEEAFPPCYRVIPNLPTLTVHGWLNALTAERLNEKCSRIDALLARTEGDWERTCFITMARNFGFGVNSEAFETWALNMPLSAAGKHRDDVFQVEALFFGQAGLLNDEMVKEERRDAYFLKLQKEYRFLKHKFSLTPMNPKLWRFLRLRPQNFPHIRLAQMVELYHSRRTDFSRLINAKTEGELRGLLNAKVTPYWEGH
;
A
#
# COMPACT_ATOMS: atom_id res chain seq x y z
N VAL A 1 5.67 -21.69 4.40
CA VAL A 1 6.81 -22.60 4.11
C VAL A 1 8.06 -21.93 4.64
N VAL A 2 8.88 -22.65 5.41
CA VAL A 2 10.18 -22.17 5.94
C VAL A 2 11.28 -22.92 5.20
N LEU A 3 12.25 -22.19 4.66
CA LEU A 3 13.47 -22.73 4.05
C LEU A 3 14.64 -22.47 5.03
N HIS A 4 15.41 -23.52 5.34
CA HIS A 4 16.64 -23.40 6.11
C HIS A 4 17.83 -23.19 5.15
N VAL A 5 18.50 -22.06 5.29
CA VAL A 5 19.71 -21.74 4.49
C VAL A 5 20.94 -21.89 5.38
N CYS A 6 21.95 -22.63 4.92
CA CYS A 6 23.16 -22.93 5.69
C CYS A 6 24.41 -22.89 4.82
N GLY A 7 25.55 -22.70 5.44
CA GLY A 7 26.87 -22.76 4.77
C GLY A 7 27.37 -24.21 4.55
N VAL A 8 26.94 -25.14 5.41
CA VAL A 8 27.27 -26.57 5.29
C VAL A 8 26.03 -27.38 5.62
N LEU A 9 25.77 -28.40 4.81
CA LEU A 9 24.71 -29.39 5.04
C LEU A 9 25.30 -30.56 5.83
N ASP A 10 25.39 -30.41 7.13
CA ASP A 10 25.93 -31.41 8.05
C ASP A 10 24.86 -32.20 8.78
N ASP A 11 23.63 -31.67 8.92
CA ASP A 11 22.51 -32.34 9.53
C ASP A 11 21.17 -31.88 8.93
N THR A 12 20.11 -32.65 9.21
CA THR A 12 18.76 -32.32 8.77
C THR A 12 18.07 -31.40 9.78
N ALA A 13 17.88 -30.13 9.42
CA ALA A 13 17.11 -29.19 10.24
C ALA A 13 15.65 -29.65 10.40
N ARG A 14 15.16 -29.63 11.64
CA ARG A 14 13.80 -30.06 11.97
C ARG A 14 13.07 -28.99 12.77
N THR A 15 11.78 -28.93 12.60
CA THR A 15 10.87 -28.14 13.48
C THR A 15 10.81 -28.74 14.87
N LYS A 16 10.29 -27.98 15.84
CA LYS A 16 10.01 -28.50 17.21
C LYS A 16 9.09 -29.73 17.21
N SER A 17 8.27 -29.90 16.16
CA SER A 17 7.40 -31.07 15.97
C SER A 17 8.07 -32.24 15.24
N GLY A 18 9.38 -32.17 14.97
CA GLY A 18 10.16 -33.23 14.33
C GLY A 18 10.10 -33.24 12.79
N ARG A 19 9.32 -32.36 12.14
CA ARG A 19 9.21 -32.29 10.69
C ARG A 19 10.51 -31.75 10.08
N ALA A 20 11.05 -32.44 9.08
CA ALA A 20 12.21 -31.96 8.31
C ALA A 20 11.89 -30.68 7.54
N LEU A 21 12.80 -29.73 7.54
CA LEU A 21 12.72 -28.49 6.76
C LEU A 21 13.49 -28.66 5.45
N PRO A 22 13.00 -28.08 4.33
CA PRO A 22 13.80 -27.92 3.14
C PRO A 22 15.05 -27.12 3.48
N GLN A 23 16.21 -27.59 2.98
CA GLN A 23 17.51 -26.97 3.21
C GLN A 23 18.14 -26.57 1.90
N LEU A 24 18.85 -25.44 1.93
CA LEU A 24 19.65 -24.94 0.82
C LEU A 24 21.05 -24.57 1.34
N GLN A 25 22.06 -25.19 0.78
CA GLN A 25 23.44 -24.78 1.02
C GLN A 25 23.82 -23.64 0.10
N ILE A 26 24.47 -22.63 0.67
CA ILE A 26 25.08 -21.53 -0.08
C ILE A 26 26.53 -21.36 0.33
N ASP A 27 27.41 -21.18 -0.65
CA ASP A 27 28.77 -20.77 -0.40
C ASP A 27 28.84 -19.26 -0.18
N VAL A 28 29.38 -18.87 0.97
CA VAL A 28 29.68 -17.46 1.28
C VAL A 28 31.17 -17.22 1.08
N PRO A 29 31.59 -16.40 0.10
CA PRO A 29 32.96 -16.04 -0.06
C PRO A 29 33.58 -15.49 1.23
N GLN A 30 34.82 -15.91 1.56
CA GLN A 30 35.47 -15.57 2.81
C GLN A 30 35.55 -14.06 3.06
N ASN A 31 35.83 -13.28 2.02
CA ASN A 31 35.89 -11.83 2.10
C ASN A 31 34.54 -11.20 2.53
N ILE A 32 33.42 -11.79 2.12
CA ILE A 32 32.08 -11.32 2.54
C ILE A 32 31.84 -11.65 4.02
N ALA A 33 32.24 -12.85 4.44
CA ALA A 33 32.13 -13.27 5.84
C ALA A 33 33.00 -12.39 6.77
N ASP A 34 34.22 -12.05 6.32
CA ASP A 34 35.13 -11.19 7.07
C ASP A 34 34.61 -9.74 7.16
N ASN A 35 34.20 -9.16 6.04
CA ASN A 35 33.60 -7.83 6.03
C ASN A 35 32.34 -7.75 6.92
N TYR A 36 31.53 -8.81 6.94
CA TYR A 36 30.35 -8.86 7.82
C TYR A 36 30.73 -8.89 9.30
N ARG A 37 31.79 -9.63 9.69
CA ARG A 37 32.32 -9.64 11.05
C ARG A 37 32.85 -8.28 11.47
N GLU A 38 33.56 -7.59 10.59
CA GLU A 38 34.05 -6.23 10.82
C GLU A 38 32.88 -5.26 11.04
N LEU A 39 31.83 -5.34 10.20
CA LEU A 39 30.63 -4.52 10.37
C LEU A 39 29.90 -4.77 11.68
N LEU A 40 29.85 -6.05 12.14
CA LEU A 40 29.23 -6.39 13.42
C LEU A 40 30.05 -5.92 14.62
N ALA A 41 31.38 -5.83 14.47
CA ALA A 41 32.28 -5.36 15.54
C ALA A 41 32.32 -3.82 15.64
N GLU A 42 31.80 -3.08 14.64
CA GLU A 42 31.78 -1.61 14.65
C GLU A 42 30.64 -1.11 15.58
N GLU A 43 31.01 -0.39 16.62
CA GLU A 43 30.07 0.18 17.60
C GLU A 43 29.43 1.50 17.12
N ALA A 44 30.04 2.17 16.16
CA ALA A 44 29.54 3.44 15.65
C ALA A 44 28.49 3.24 14.55
N PHE A 45 27.42 4.04 14.60
CA PHE A 45 26.35 3.99 13.60
C PHE A 45 26.32 5.30 12.77
N PRO A 46 26.22 5.21 11.45
CA PRO A 46 26.25 4.00 10.62
C PRO A 46 27.68 3.40 10.53
N PRO A 47 27.85 2.10 10.30
CA PRO A 47 29.19 1.46 10.26
C PRO A 47 30.16 2.10 9.27
N CYS A 48 29.64 2.76 8.23
CA CYS A 48 30.42 3.45 7.20
C CYS A 48 30.66 4.96 7.48
N TYR A 49 30.33 5.46 8.68
CA TYR A 49 30.37 6.90 9.01
C TYR A 49 31.75 7.55 8.81
N ARG A 50 32.84 6.77 8.94
CA ARG A 50 34.22 7.25 8.70
C ARG A 50 34.58 7.35 7.23
N VAL A 51 33.95 6.54 6.37
CA VAL A 51 34.28 6.44 4.96
C VAL A 51 33.49 7.45 4.13
N ILE A 52 32.20 7.61 4.41
CA ILE A 52 31.30 8.47 3.62
C ILE A 52 31.79 9.91 3.48
N PRO A 53 32.25 10.61 4.54
CA PRO A 53 32.70 11.99 4.42
C PRO A 53 33.94 12.17 3.53
N ASN A 54 34.71 11.08 3.34
CA ASN A 54 35.95 11.09 2.57
C ASN A 54 35.77 10.64 1.10
N LEU A 55 34.54 10.25 0.73
CA LEU A 55 34.26 9.88 -0.65
C LEU A 55 34.27 11.11 -1.57
N PRO A 56 34.82 11.00 -2.80
CA PRO A 56 34.72 12.07 -3.78
C PRO A 56 33.25 12.43 -4.04
N THR A 57 32.95 13.71 -4.07
CA THR A 57 31.58 14.21 -4.31
C THR A 57 30.97 13.63 -5.60
N LEU A 58 31.78 13.50 -6.65
CA LEU A 58 31.33 12.89 -7.91
C LEU A 58 30.86 11.43 -7.73
N THR A 59 31.55 10.65 -6.91
CA THR A 59 31.18 9.26 -6.60
C THR A 59 29.84 9.20 -5.88
N VAL A 60 29.64 10.07 -4.87
CA VAL A 60 28.39 10.15 -4.10
C VAL A 60 27.23 10.55 -5.01
N HIS A 61 27.41 11.61 -5.81
CA HIS A 61 26.37 12.06 -6.75
C HIS A 61 26.08 11.02 -7.84
N GLY A 62 27.10 10.38 -8.40
CA GLY A 62 26.93 9.30 -9.37
C GLY A 62 26.11 8.14 -8.80
N TRP A 63 26.41 7.73 -7.58
CA TRP A 63 25.66 6.68 -6.90
C TRP A 63 24.21 7.07 -6.59
N LEU A 64 23.98 8.27 -6.05
CA LEU A 64 22.62 8.77 -5.78
C LEU A 64 21.78 8.88 -7.07
N ASN A 65 22.39 9.32 -8.17
CA ASN A 65 21.73 9.37 -9.46
C ASN A 65 21.35 7.98 -9.98
N ALA A 66 22.27 7.01 -9.84
CA ALA A 66 22.02 5.62 -10.23
C ALA A 66 20.86 5.02 -9.41
N LEU A 67 20.87 5.19 -8.08
CA LEU A 67 19.76 4.76 -7.23
C LEU A 67 18.43 5.44 -7.59
N THR A 68 18.46 6.71 -7.92
CA THR A 68 17.27 7.45 -8.34
C THR A 68 16.70 6.90 -9.65
N ALA A 69 17.57 6.66 -10.64
CA ALA A 69 17.18 6.08 -11.92
C ALA A 69 16.61 4.66 -11.74
N GLU A 70 17.25 3.82 -10.93
CA GLU A 70 16.77 2.47 -10.61
C GLU A 70 15.37 2.51 -9.98
N ARG A 71 15.17 3.35 -8.95
CA ARG A 71 13.86 3.50 -8.30
C ARG A 71 12.77 4.02 -9.24
N LEU A 72 13.10 4.94 -10.14
CA LEU A 72 12.16 5.41 -11.14
C LEU A 72 11.79 4.29 -12.11
N ASN A 73 12.79 3.53 -12.57
CA ASN A 73 12.60 2.42 -13.49
C ASN A 73 11.71 1.32 -12.89
N GLU A 74 11.92 0.95 -11.62
CA GLU A 74 11.04 0.03 -10.91
C GLU A 74 9.59 0.50 -10.84
N LYS A 75 9.40 1.80 -10.58
CA LYS A 75 8.05 2.40 -10.56
C LYS A 75 7.39 2.39 -11.93
N CYS A 76 8.13 2.77 -12.98
CA CYS A 76 7.64 2.72 -14.35
C CYS A 76 7.24 1.30 -14.74
N SER A 77 8.10 0.31 -14.51
CA SER A 77 7.83 -1.10 -14.82
C SER A 77 6.56 -1.60 -14.12
N ARG A 78 6.32 -1.16 -12.88
CA ARG A 78 5.08 -1.51 -12.16
C ARG A 78 3.85 -0.85 -12.77
N ILE A 79 3.96 0.41 -13.17
CA ILE A 79 2.86 1.14 -13.82
C ILE A 79 2.56 0.51 -15.18
N ASP A 80 3.57 0.16 -15.98
CA ASP A 80 3.42 -0.49 -17.27
C ASP A 80 2.73 -1.85 -17.14
N ALA A 81 3.14 -2.66 -16.16
CA ALA A 81 2.49 -3.94 -15.88
C ALA A 81 1.02 -3.77 -15.45
N LEU A 82 0.73 -2.73 -14.68
CA LEU A 82 -0.65 -2.42 -14.26
C LEU A 82 -1.47 -1.88 -15.44
N LEU A 83 -0.89 -1.03 -16.27
CA LEU A 83 -1.54 -0.48 -17.47
C LEU A 83 -1.90 -1.60 -18.45
N ALA A 84 -1.02 -2.58 -18.64
CA ALA A 84 -1.33 -3.77 -19.44
C ALA A 84 -2.52 -4.56 -18.86
N ARG A 85 -2.60 -4.69 -17.51
CA ARG A 85 -3.72 -5.37 -16.83
C ARG A 85 -5.04 -4.61 -16.92
N THR A 86 -5.00 -3.30 -17.06
CA THR A 86 -6.16 -2.42 -17.19
C THR A 86 -6.48 -2.08 -18.66
N GLU A 87 -5.89 -2.80 -19.61
CA GLU A 87 -6.14 -2.66 -21.05
C GLU A 87 -5.88 -1.23 -21.57
N GLY A 88 -4.90 -0.54 -20.97
CA GLY A 88 -4.53 0.82 -21.35
C GLY A 88 -5.34 1.92 -20.67
N ASP A 89 -6.20 1.61 -19.70
CA ASP A 89 -6.97 2.58 -18.95
C ASP A 89 -6.10 3.31 -17.92
N TRP A 90 -5.68 4.53 -18.27
CA TRP A 90 -4.85 5.40 -17.43
C TRP A 90 -5.58 5.89 -16.17
N GLU A 91 -6.88 6.17 -16.23
CA GLU A 91 -7.66 6.60 -15.06
C GLU A 91 -7.71 5.48 -14.02
N ARG A 92 -7.98 4.26 -14.47
CA ARG A 92 -8.01 3.09 -13.60
C ARG A 92 -6.62 2.76 -13.05
N THR A 93 -5.59 2.82 -13.89
CA THR A 93 -4.19 2.59 -13.48
C THR A 93 -3.76 3.61 -12.43
N CYS A 94 -4.08 4.89 -12.63
CA CYS A 94 -3.81 5.97 -11.69
C CYS A 94 -4.53 5.73 -10.35
N PHE A 95 -5.82 5.41 -10.38
CA PHE A 95 -6.61 5.11 -9.18
C PHE A 95 -6.01 3.96 -8.37
N ILE A 96 -5.67 2.84 -9.02
CA ILE A 96 -5.06 1.67 -8.35
C ILE A 96 -3.68 2.03 -7.78
N THR A 97 -2.87 2.77 -8.53
CA THR A 97 -1.53 3.19 -8.08
C THR A 97 -1.62 4.09 -6.86
N MET A 98 -2.55 5.06 -6.85
CA MET A 98 -2.80 5.89 -5.68
C MET A 98 -3.26 5.07 -4.48
N ALA A 99 -4.26 4.23 -4.66
CA ALA A 99 -4.79 3.39 -3.60
C ALA A 99 -3.69 2.55 -2.94
N ARG A 100 -2.86 1.89 -3.73
CA ARG A 100 -1.71 1.13 -3.23
C ARG A 100 -0.79 2.00 -2.34
N ASN A 101 -0.52 3.23 -2.76
CA ASN A 101 0.35 4.14 -1.99
C ASN A 101 -0.32 4.64 -0.71
N PHE A 102 -1.65 4.76 -0.66
CA PHE A 102 -2.40 5.07 0.57
C PHE A 102 -2.28 3.96 1.64
N GLY A 103 -1.88 2.75 1.25
CA GLY A 103 -1.60 1.66 2.17
C GLY A 103 -0.32 1.79 3.00
N PHE A 104 0.55 2.75 2.70
CA PHE A 104 1.80 3.06 3.43
C PHE A 104 2.65 1.83 3.80
N GLY A 105 2.83 0.93 2.87
CA GLY A 105 3.57 -0.31 3.04
C GLY A 105 2.75 -1.44 3.68
N VAL A 106 2.26 -1.26 4.89
CA VAL A 106 1.58 -2.32 5.66
C VAL A 106 0.28 -2.79 4.99
N ASN A 107 -0.52 -1.86 4.45
CA ASN A 107 -1.78 -2.14 3.77
C ASN A 107 -1.72 -1.93 2.25
N SER A 108 -0.54 -1.77 1.65
CA SER A 108 -0.41 -1.49 0.21
C SER A 108 -1.05 -2.56 -0.66
N GLU A 109 -0.87 -3.84 -0.34
CA GLU A 109 -1.48 -4.95 -1.07
C GLU A 109 -3.00 -5.02 -0.86
N ALA A 110 -3.49 -4.72 0.35
CA ALA A 110 -4.92 -4.68 0.63
C ALA A 110 -5.61 -3.55 -0.15
N PHE A 111 -5.01 -2.35 -0.18
CA PHE A 111 -5.52 -1.23 -0.97
C PHE A 111 -5.46 -1.50 -2.48
N GLU A 112 -4.41 -2.14 -2.98
CA GLU A 112 -4.33 -2.53 -4.38
C GLU A 112 -5.42 -3.54 -4.74
N THR A 113 -5.62 -4.57 -3.90
CA THR A 113 -6.67 -5.57 -4.07
C THR A 113 -8.06 -4.93 -4.07
N TRP A 114 -8.30 -4.02 -3.12
CA TRP A 114 -9.53 -3.25 -3.06
C TRP A 114 -9.75 -2.44 -4.34
N ALA A 115 -8.75 -1.69 -4.80
CA ALA A 115 -8.85 -0.83 -5.97
C ALA A 115 -9.03 -1.61 -7.28
N LEU A 116 -8.40 -2.77 -7.41
CA LEU A 116 -8.59 -3.68 -8.54
C LEU A 116 -10.03 -4.20 -8.63
N ASN A 117 -10.66 -4.44 -7.48
CA ASN A 117 -12.04 -4.92 -7.39
C ASN A 117 -13.06 -3.77 -7.37
N MET A 118 -12.60 -2.50 -7.41
CA MET A 118 -13.49 -1.35 -7.35
C MET A 118 -14.21 -1.15 -8.68
N PRO A 119 -15.55 -1.13 -8.69
CA PRO A 119 -16.33 -0.90 -9.90
C PRO A 119 -16.38 0.60 -10.24
N LEU A 120 -15.30 1.16 -10.81
CA LEU A 120 -15.21 2.60 -11.09
C LEU A 120 -16.32 3.11 -12.00
N SER A 121 -16.86 2.28 -12.90
CA SER A 121 -18.02 2.64 -13.72
C SER A 121 -19.31 2.83 -12.90
N ALA A 122 -19.49 2.02 -11.85
CA ALA A 122 -20.60 2.19 -10.91
C ALA A 122 -20.35 3.40 -9.98
N ALA A 123 -19.14 3.53 -9.45
CA ALA A 123 -18.75 4.66 -8.62
C ALA A 123 -18.91 6.00 -9.37
N GLY A 124 -18.55 6.04 -10.66
CA GLY A 124 -18.71 7.24 -11.49
C GLY A 124 -20.15 7.73 -11.63
N LYS A 125 -21.13 6.82 -11.61
CA LYS A 125 -22.55 7.17 -11.69
C LYS A 125 -23.09 7.81 -10.39
N HIS A 126 -22.39 7.63 -9.28
CA HIS A 126 -22.75 8.12 -7.95
C HIS A 126 -21.74 9.13 -7.40
N ARG A 127 -20.82 9.60 -8.25
CA ARG A 127 -19.67 10.41 -7.84
C ARG A 127 -20.05 11.76 -7.22
N ASP A 128 -21.20 12.31 -7.59
CA ASP A 128 -21.66 13.61 -7.10
C ASP A 128 -22.29 13.54 -5.69
N ASP A 129 -22.57 12.34 -5.19
CA ASP A 129 -23.06 12.09 -3.85
C ASP A 129 -21.96 11.42 -3.00
N VAL A 130 -21.33 12.19 -2.12
CA VAL A 130 -20.24 11.71 -1.26
C VAL A 130 -20.68 10.54 -0.37
N PHE A 131 -21.92 10.53 0.10
CA PHE A 131 -22.44 9.46 0.94
C PHE A 131 -22.53 8.13 0.18
N GLN A 132 -22.95 8.16 -1.09
CA GLN A 132 -22.98 6.97 -1.94
C GLN A 132 -21.57 6.49 -2.30
N VAL A 133 -20.63 7.41 -2.52
CA VAL A 133 -19.23 7.07 -2.72
C VAL A 133 -18.64 6.42 -1.46
N GLU A 134 -18.92 6.97 -0.27
CA GLU A 134 -18.51 6.35 1.00
C GLU A 134 -19.07 4.94 1.14
N ALA A 135 -20.39 4.78 0.97
CA ALA A 135 -21.04 3.49 1.06
C ALA A 135 -20.39 2.46 0.12
N LEU A 136 -20.10 2.87 -1.12
CA LEU A 136 -19.48 2.01 -2.12
C LEU A 136 -18.05 1.64 -1.76
N PHE A 137 -17.21 2.61 -1.35
CA PHE A 137 -15.81 2.41 -1.03
C PHE A 137 -15.63 1.54 0.21
N PHE A 138 -16.31 1.88 1.29
CA PHE A 138 -16.25 1.12 2.54
C PHE A 138 -16.91 -0.26 2.42
N GLY A 139 -17.99 -0.35 1.66
CA GLY A 139 -18.67 -1.61 1.39
C GLY A 139 -17.80 -2.56 0.57
N GLN A 140 -17.17 -2.09 -0.51
CA GLN A 140 -16.25 -2.89 -1.32
C GLN A 140 -14.99 -3.28 -0.55
N ALA A 141 -14.56 -2.46 0.39
CA ALA A 141 -13.47 -2.78 1.32
C ALA A 141 -13.86 -3.86 2.36
N GLY A 142 -15.14 -4.26 2.43
CA GLY A 142 -15.65 -5.19 3.43
C GLY A 142 -15.74 -4.60 4.85
N LEU A 143 -15.52 -3.28 5.00
CA LEU A 143 -15.51 -2.62 6.31
C LEU A 143 -16.92 -2.29 6.85
N LEU A 144 -17.95 -2.44 6.05
CA LEU A 144 -19.36 -2.32 6.48
C LEU A 144 -19.97 -3.69 6.88
N ASN A 145 -19.14 -4.69 7.14
CA ASN A 145 -19.59 -6.00 7.62
C ASN A 145 -19.76 -5.99 9.15
N ASP A 146 -20.82 -6.60 9.64
CA ASP A 146 -21.13 -6.72 11.07
C ASP A 146 -20.03 -7.44 11.87
N GLU A 147 -19.28 -8.35 11.24
CA GLU A 147 -18.17 -9.03 11.88
C GLU A 147 -16.95 -8.11 12.16
N MET A 148 -16.85 -7.00 11.44
CA MET A 148 -15.70 -6.08 11.55
C MET A 148 -15.88 -4.99 12.59
N VAL A 149 -17.12 -4.64 12.91
CA VAL A 149 -17.46 -3.55 13.82
C VAL A 149 -18.31 -4.08 14.96
N LYS A 150 -17.83 -3.90 16.19
CA LYS A 150 -18.59 -4.27 17.38
C LYS A 150 -19.94 -3.56 17.41
N GLU A 151 -20.95 -4.23 17.94
CA GLU A 151 -22.33 -3.71 17.95
C GLU A 151 -22.45 -2.33 18.61
N GLU A 152 -21.70 -2.10 19.69
CA GLU A 152 -21.69 -0.83 20.42
C GLU A 152 -21.12 0.34 19.62
N ARG A 153 -20.41 0.06 18.53
CA ARG A 153 -19.81 1.05 17.62
C ARG A 153 -20.58 1.24 16.31
N ARG A 154 -21.69 0.55 16.13
CA ARG A 154 -22.56 0.66 14.95
C ARG A 154 -23.57 1.78 15.16
N ASP A 155 -23.14 3.00 14.99
CA ASP A 155 -24.00 4.17 15.09
C ASP A 155 -24.99 4.32 13.91
N ALA A 156 -25.83 5.33 13.99
CA ALA A 156 -26.85 5.58 12.97
C ALA A 156 -26.25 5.86 11.58
N TYR A 157 -25.07 6.47 11.52
CA TYR A 157 -24.41 6.75 10.26
C TYR A 157 -23.84 5.47 9.61
N PHE A 158 -23.19 4.64 10.39
CA PHE A 158 -22.73 3.32 9.94
C PHE A 158 -23.89 2.47 9.37
N LEU A 159 -25.00 2.41 10.08
CA LEU A 159 -26.18 1.66 9.64
C LEU A 159 -26.78 2.21 8.33
N LYS A 160 -26.75 3.53 8.15
CA LYS A 160 -27.16 4.16 6.88
C LYS A 160 -26.23 3.79 5.73
N LEU A 161 -24.90 3.85 5.94
CA LEU A 161 -23.91 3.43 4.94
C LEU A 161 -24.09 1.96 4.57
N GLN A 162 -24.31 1.10 5.56
CA GLN A 162 -24.52 -0.33 5.34
C GLN A 162 -25.80 -0.60 4.52
N LYS A 163 -26.88 0.14 4.79
CA LYS A 163 -28.13 0.04 4.03
C LYS A 163 -27.93 0.49 2.59
N GLU A 164 -27.27 1.63 2.38
CA GLU A 164 -26.96 2.16 1.04
C GLU A 164 -26.08 1.20 0.25
N TYR A 165 -25.02 0.68 0.89
CA TYR A 165 -24.15 -0.29 0.22
C TYR A 165 -24.91 -1.58 -0.16
N ARG A 166 -25.83 -2.08 0.66
CA ARG A 166 -26.65 -3.25 0.29
C ARG A 166 -27.45 -3.00 -0.98
N PHE A 167 -28.01 -1.81 -1.13
CA PHE A 167 -28.72 -1.40 -2.35
C PHE A 167 -27.76 -1.34 -3.55
N LEU A 168 -26.63 -0.65 -3.42
CA LEU A 168 -25.63 -0.53 -4.49
C LEU A 168 -25.02 -1.87 -4.87
N LYS A 169 -24.73 -2.72 -3.87
CA LYS A 169 -24.25 -4.08 -4.07
C LYS A 169 -25.21 -4.91 -4.94
N HIS A 170 -26.50 -4.86 -4.64
CA HIS A 170 -27.52 -5.56 -5.43
C HIS A 170 -27.63 -4.96 -6.83
N LYS A 171 -27.75 -3.63 -6.92
CA LYS A 171 -27.89 -2.90 -8.19
C LYS A 171 -26.77 -3.19 -9.20
N PHE A 172 -25.54 -3.35 -8.73
CA PHE A 172 -24.37 -3.54 -9.57
C PHE A 172 -23.75 -4.94 -9.47
N SER A 173 -24.39 -5.88 -8.78
CA SER A 173 -23.92 -7.25 -8.56
C SER A 173 -22.50 -7.31 -8.00
N LEU A 174 -22.21 -6.52 -6.97
CA LEU A 174 -20.87 -6.34 -6.42
C LEU A 174 -20.51 -7.44 -5.42
N THR A 175 -19.21 -7.75 -5.36
CA THR A 175 -18.65 -8.67 -4.37
C THR A 175 -17.57 -7.91 -3.57
N PRO A 176 -17.75 -7.70 -2.26
CA PRO A 176 -16.74 -7.03 -1.44
C PRO A 176 -15.50 -7.91 -1.27
N MET A 177 -14.36 -7.26 -1.05
CA MET A 177 -13.15 -7.98 -0.70
C MET A 177 -13.23 -8.60 0.71
N ASN A 178 -12.36 -9.56 0.98
CA ASN A 178 -12.23 -10.13 2.32
C ASN A 178 -11.66 -9.09 3.31
N PRO A 179 -12.41 -8.67 4.34
CA PRO A 179 -11.94 -7.64 5.28
C PRO A 179 -10.74 -8.09 6.13
N LYS A 180 -10.45 -9.38 6.22
CA LYS A 180 -9.28 -9.91 6.95
C LYS A 180 -7.94 -9.54 6.32
N LEU A 181 -7.94 -8.99 5.10
CA LEU A 181 -6.74 -8.47 4.47
C LEU A 181 -6.26 -7.15 5.09
N TRP A 182 -7.14 -6.41 5.77
CA TRP A 182 -6.77 -5.17 6.44
C TRP A 182 -5.99 -5.43 7.73
N ARG A 183 -4.91 -4.67 7.89
CA ARG A 183 -4.07 -4.70 9.09
C ARG A 183 -4.23 -3.39 9.85
N PHE A 184 -4.59 -3.49 11.14
CA PHE A 184 -4.76 -2.34 12.04
C PHE A 184 -3.65 -2.26 13.10
N LEU A 185 -2.93 -3.37 13.33
CA LEU A 185 -1.92 -3.46 14.36
C LEU A 185 -0.65 -2.69 13.98
N ARG A 186 -0.03 -2.00 14.94
CA ARG A 186 1.22 -1.25 14.80
C ARG A 186 1.14 -0.09 13.78
N LEU A 187 -0.04 0.50 13.62
CA LEU A 187 -0.24 1.69 12.82
C LEU A 187 -0.54 2.89 13.72
N ARG A 188 -0.14 4.09 13.27
CA ARG A 188 -0.62 5.34 13.86
C ARG A 188 -2.10 5.52 13.49
N PRO A 189 -2.96 6.09 14.37
CA PRO A 189 -4.41 6.21 14.10
C PRO A 189 -4.72 6.84 12.74
N GLN A 190 -4.01 7.90 12.36
CA GLN A 190 -4.17 8.57 11.07
C GLN A 190 -3.87 7.68 9.84
N ASN A 191 -3.26 6.53 10.04
CA ASN A 191 -2.92 5.57 8.98
C ASN A 191 -3.83 4.33 9.01
N PHE A 192 -4.85 4.32 9.84
CA PHE A 192 -5.82 3.23 9.84
C PHE A 192 -6.53 3.12 8.48
N PRO A 193 -6.81 1.91 8.00
CA PRO A 193 -7.45 1.69 6.70
C PRO A 193 -8.71 2.52 6.48
N HIS A 194 -9.59 2.64 7.48
CA HIS A 194 -10.82 3.41 7.36
C HIS A 194 -10.55 4.92 7.16
N ILE A 195 -9.59 5.51 7.88
CA ILE A 195 -9.20 6.93 7.69
C ILE A 195 -8.63 7.14 6.28
N ARG A 196 -7.76 6.25 5.83
CA ARG A 196 -7.18 6.32 4.48
C ARG A 196 -8.22 6.12 3.39
N LEU A 197 -9.19 5.26 3.64
CA LEU A 197 -10.31 5.04 2.72
C LEU A 197 -11.21 6.29 2.63
N ALA A 198 -11.51 6.94 3.77
CA ALA A 198 -12.26 8.20 3.80
C ALA A 198 -11.53 9.32 3.03
N GLN A 199 -10.21 9.39 3.12
CA GLN A 199 -9.41 10.30 2.29
C GLN A 199 -9.52 9.98 0.81
N MET A 200 -9.51 8.70 0.43
CA MET A 200 -9.71 8.29 -0.96
C MET A 200 -11.11 8.63 -1.47
N VAL A 201 -12.15 8.52 -0.63
CA VAL A 201 -13.51 8.97 -0.95
C VAL A 201 -13.53 10.43 -1.31
N GLU A 202 -12.94 11.28 -0.46
CA GLU A 202 -12.91 12.73 -0.68
C GLU A 202 -12.14 13.11 -1.96
N LEU A 203 -10.98 12.52 -2.17
CA LEU A 203 -10.18 12.73 -3.37
C LEU A 203 -10.93 12.30 -4.65
N TYR A 204 -11.62 11.17 -4.60
CA TYR A 204 -12.41 10.67 -5.72
C TYR A 204 -13.62 11.57 -5.98
N HIS A 205 -14.43 11.88 -4.96
CA HIS A 205 -15.61 12.73 -5.06
C HIS A 205 -15.27 14.12 -5.62
N SER A 206 -14.21 14.74 -5.09
CA SER A 206 -13.77 16.09 -5.52
C SER A 206 -13.13 16.16 -6.91
N ARG A 207 -12.93 15.02 -7.59
CA ARG A 207 -12.27 14.90 -8.90
C ARG A 207 -10.84 15.45 -8.95
N ARG A 208 -10.23 15.72 -7.79
CA ARG A 208 -8.87 16.29 -7.72
C ARG A 208 -7.80 15.34 -8.21
N THR A 209 -8.04 14.05 -8.08
CA THR A 209 -7.11 12.98 -8.45
C THR A 209 -7.45 12.29 -9.78
N ASP A 210 -8.29 12.89 -10.61
CA ASP A 210 -8.48 12.45 -11.99
C ASP A 210 -7.13 12.53 -12.72
N PHE A 211 -6.78 11.50 -13.50
CA PHE A 211 -5.48 11.37 -14.15
C PHE A 211 -5.09 12.64 -14.93
N SER A 212 -6.04 13.19 -15.68
CA SER A 212 -5.83 14.42 -16.46
C SER A 212 -5.43 15.63 -15.60
N ARG A 213 -5.93 15.73 -14.38
CA ARG A 213 -5.54 16.82 -13.45
C ARG A 213 -4.15 16.61 -12.87
N LEU A 214 -3.81 15.36 -12.54
CA LEU A 214 -2.50 15.04 -12.00
C LEU A 214 -1.38 15.28 -13.01
N ILE A 215 -1.55 14.87 -14.27
CA ILE A 215 -0.53 15.06 -15.30
C ILE A 215 -0.40 16.52 -15.75
N ASN A 216 -1.42 17.34 -15.57
CA ASN A 216 -1.38 18.75 -15.92
C ASN A 216 -0.80 19.64 -14.81
N ALA A 217 -0.59 19.11 -13.61
CA ALA A 217 0.08 19.82 -12.52
C ALA A 217 1.55 20.07 -12.89
N LYS A 218 1.96 21.34 -12.87
CA LYS A 218 3.29 21.76 -13.31
C LYS A 218 4.28 21.95 -12.17
N THR A 219 3.77 22.07 -10.94
CA THR A 219 4.58 22.34 -9.75
C THR A 219 4.26 21.34 -8.64
N GLU A 220 5.24 21.14 -7.75
CA GLU A 220 5.05 20.34 -6.55
C GLU A 220 3.93 20.89 -5.67
N GLY A 221 3.79 22.21 -5.58
CA GLY A 221 2.75 22.89 -4.80
C GLY A 221 1.35 22.56 -5.33
N GLU A 222 1.16 22.54 -6.66
CA GLU A 222 -0.09 22.13 -7.31
C GLU A 222 -0.41 20.65 -6.99
N LEU A 223 0.56 19.75 -7.14
CA LEU A 223 0.38 18.33 -6.80
C LEU A 223 0.01 18.13 -5.33
N ARG A 224 0.70 18.82 -4.40
CA ARG A 224 0.37 18.79 -2.97
C ARG A 224 -1.05 19.29 -2.70
N GLY A 225 -1.48 20.35 -3.39
CA GLY A 225 -2.85 20.87 -3.30
C GLY A 225 -3.89 19.85 -3.76
N LEU A 226 -3.64 19.17 -4.88
CA LEU A 226 -4.53 18.12 -5.39
C LEU A 226 -4.65 16.91 -4.44
N LEU A 227 -3.55 16.53 -3.81
CA LEU A 227 -3.48 15.35 -2.93
C LEU A 227 -3.83 15.67 -1.45
N ASN A 228 -4.12 16.92 -1.11
CA ASN A 228 -4.52 17.31 0.24
C ASN A 228 -5.97 16.90 0.50
N ALA A 229 -6.18 15.72 1.06
CA ALA A 229 -7.51 15.20 1.40
C ALA A 229 -7.91 15.58 2.83
N LYS A 230 -9.10 16.16 2.96
CA LYS A 230 -9.80 16.28 4.24
C LYS A 230 -10.84 15.16 4.29
N VAL A 231 -10.94 14.49 5.42
CA VAL A 231 -12.03 13.53 5.64
C VAL A 231 -13.29 14.25 6.08
N THR A 232 -14.45 13.62 5.92
CA THR A 232 -15.69 14.15 6.49
C THR A 232 -15.62 14.13 8.03
N PRO A 233 -16.31 15.05 8.72
CA PRO A 233 -16.25 15.15 10.19
C PRO A 233 -16.52 13.84 10.93
N TYR A 234 -17.31 12.97 10.34
CA TYR A 234 -17.58 11.65 10.91
C TYR A 234 -16.30 10.82 11.10
N TRP A 235 -15.41 10.83 10.13
CA TRP A 235 -14.18 10.04 10.18
C TRP A 235 -13.03 10.72 10.92
N GLU A 236 -13.14 12.01 11.22
CA GLU A 236 -12.12 12.73 12.01
C GLU A 236 -12.10 12.28 13.49
N GLY A 237 -13.22 11.77 14.00
CA GLY A 237 -13.40 11.34 15.38
C GLY A 237 -13.25 9.84 15.65
N HIS A 238 -12.94 9.05 14.62
CA HIS A 238 -12.92 7.57 14.70
C HIS A 238 -11.54 6.94 14.54
#